data_6a465904d0ce3364fe37c190d3eb3930
#
_entry.id   6a465904d0ce3364fe37c190d3eb3930
#
_cell.length_a   1.000
_cell.length_b   1.000
_cell.length_c   1.000
_cell.angle_alpha   90.00
_cell.angle_beta   90.00
_cell.angle_gamma   90.00
#
_symmetry.space_group_name_H-M   'P 1'
#
loop_
_entity.id
_entity.type
_entity.pdbx_description
1 polymer ?
#
loop_
_entity_poly.entity_id
_entity_poly.type
_entity_poly.pdbx_seq_one_letter_code
_entity_poly.pdbx_strand_id
1 'polypeptide(L)'
;MQKKNIVLMYIMSALHGMIFYGAIATLYRKAAGVSLFEIAQIECVSLILCVALEMPWGIVADRIGYKKTMAISCGIYFLSKIVFWQADGYGMFLLERVMLAVAVSGISGVDVSILYLSSGKEHAQRTFGIYNSLTITGVMAAAGVYTLLIGSNYRLAGLLTVISYGVAFIISLLLCEVKQGMQRHTNQLREFAAILRALLRNRRLLLILVAVGLLNETQQMITVFLNQLQYVRAGMGPKAIGAVYMLVTASGLLGGFSAKLTDKLKPRRFGGLLFLGCAAGCAALALTGNALVSVAAILTLRLCFSLL
;
A
#
# COMPACT_ATOMS: atom_id res chain seq x y z
N MET A 1 -14.09 24.32 8.46
CA MET A 1 -13.09 23.90 7.46
C MET A 1 -12.34 22.64 7.89
N GLN A 2 -11.77 22.59 9.09
CA GLN A 2 -11.00 21.44 9.58
C GLN A 2 -11.82 20.13 9.65
N LYS A 3 -13.01 20.12 10.25
CA LYS A 3 -13.89 18.93 10.31
C LYS A 3 -14.27 18.42 8.91
N LYS A 4 -14.49 19.34 7.96
CA LYS A 4 -14.80 18.98 6.56
C LYS A 4 -13.66 18.18 5.92
N ASN A 5 -12.42 18.63 6.05
CA ASN A 5 -11.26 17.94 5.50
C ASN A 5 -11.12 16.53 6.09
N ILE A 6 -11.29 16.36 7.40
CA ILE A 6 -11.20 15.05 8.06
C ILE A 6 -12.23 14.09 7.46
N VAL A 7 -13.49 14.51 7.31
CA VAL A 7 -14.56 13.67 6.73
C VAL A 7 -14.25 13.31 5.28
N LEU A 8 -13.84 14.30 4.46
CA LEU A 8 -13.48 14.04 3.05
C LEU A 8 -12.29 13.07 2.95
N MET A 9 -11.26 13.24 3.79
CA MET A 9 -10.10 12.33 3.83
C MET A 9 -10.51 10.92 4.26
N TYR A 10 -11.44 10.77 5.19
CA TYR A 10 -11.99 9.46 5.58
C TYR A 10 -12.70 8.77 4.42
N ILE A 11 -13.53 9.50 3.68
CA ILE A 11 -14.22 8.94 2.51
C ILE A 11 -13.22 8.57 1.43
N MET A 12 -12.24 9.44 1.15
CA MET A 12 -11.16 9.16 0.19
C MET A 12 -10.36 7.91 0.59
N SER A 13 -10.04 7.76 1.87
CA SER A 13 -9.31 6.60 2.40
C SER A 13 -10.07 5.29 2.14
N ALA A 14 -11.37 5.26 2.43
CA ALA A 14 -12.22 4.10 2.14
C ALA A 14 -12.26 3.79 0.63
N LEU A 15 -12.42 4.82 -0.21
CA LEU A 15 -12.46 4.67 -1.67
C LEU A 15 -11.11 4.22 -2.26
N HIS A 16 -9.99 4.75 -1.77
CA HIS A 16 -8.65 4.29 -2.17
C HIS A 16 -8.38 2.84 -1.75
N GLY A 17 -9.00 2.38 -0.66
CA GLY A 17 -8.99 0.97 -0.28
C GLY A 17 -9.77 0.08 -1.25
N MET A 18 -10.77 0.61 -1.98
CA MET A 18 -11.64 -0.16 -2.87
C MET A 18 -10.95 -0.54 -4.19
N ILE A 19 -9.94 -1.42 -4.11
CA ILE A 19 -9.25 -2.02 -5.26
C ILE A 19 -9.87 -3.40 -5.52
N PHE A 20 -10.88 -3.46 -6.37
CA PHE A 20 -11.65 -4.70 -6.62
C PHE A 20 -10.84 -5.81 -7.27
N TYR A 21 -9.78 -5.50 -8.01
CA TYR A 21 -8.86 -6.48 -8.57
C TYR A 21 -7.67 -6.81 -7.63
N GLY A 22 -7.60 -6.23 -6.43
CA GLY A 22 -6.46 -6.41 -5.51
C GLY A 22 -6.14 -7.87 -5.20
N ALA A 23 -7.18 -8.69 -4.99
CA ALA A 23 -7.03 -10.11 -4.74
C ALA A 23 -6.45 -10.91 -5.92
N ILE A 24 -6.49 -10.36 -7.14
CA ILE A 24 -6.14 -11.06 -8.39
C ILE A 24 -5.24 -10.24 -9.31
N ALA A 25 -4.58 -9.20 -8.80
CA ALA A 25 -3.79 -8.28 -9.62
C ALA A 25 -2.71 -8.97 -10.47
N THR A 26 -2.04 -9.97 -9.91
CA THR A 26 -1.04 -10.78 -10.63
C THR A 26 -1.68 -11.68 -11.68
N LEU A 27 -2.83 -12.29 -11.35
CA LEU A 27 -3.57 -13.14 -12.30
C LEU A 27 -4.14 -12.32 -13.45
N TYR A 28 -4.60 -11.11 -13.18
CA TYR A 28 -5.07 -10.17 -14.20
C TYR A 28 -3.96 -9.87 -15.23
N ARG A 29 -2.76 -9.54 -14.78
CA ARG A 29 -1.60 -9.29 -15.66
C ARG A 29 -1.17 -10.53 -16.43
N LYS A 30 -1.17 -11.70 -15.78
CA LYS A 30 -0.88 -12.96 -16.45
C LYS A 30 -1.91 -13.30 -17.53
N ALA A 31 -3.19 -13.05 -17.28
CA ALA A 31 -4.25 -13.25 -18.27
C ALA A 31 -4.11 -12.32 -19.49
N ALA A 32 -3.48 -11.16 -19.31
CA ALA A 32 -3.11 -10.22 -20.39
C ALA A 32 -1.74 -10.54 -21.03
N GLY A 33 -1.17 -11.74 -20.79
CA GLY A 33 0.07 -12.19 -21.43
C GLY A 33 1.37 -11.73 -20.78
N VAL A 34 1.34 -11.05 -19.63
CA VAL A 34 2.55 -10.57 -18.94
C VAL A 34 3.20 -11.69 -18.15
N SER A 35 4.48 -11.94 -18.37
CA SER A 35 5.27 -12.93 -17.67
C SER A 35 5.58 -12.51 -16.21
N LEU A 36 5.95 -13.47 -15.36
CA LEU A 36 6.33 -13.17 -13.98
C LEU A 36 7.56 -12.27 -13.88
N PHE A 37 8.50 -12.46 -14.78
CA PHE A 37 9.70 -11.63 -14.84
C PHE A 37 9.36 -10.18 -15.18
N GLU A 38 8.50 -9.95 -16.15
CA GLU A 38 8.01 -8.62 -16.52
C GLU A 38 7.20 -7.98 -15.37
N ILE A 39 6.38 -8.75 -14.64
CA ILE A 39 5.69 -8.26 -13.44
C ILE A 39 6.70 -7.78 -12.40
N ALA A 40 7.75 -8.56 -12.14
CA ALA A 40 8.81 -8.17 -11.20
C ALA A 40 9.55 -6.91 -11.67
N GLN A 41 9.86 -6.78 -12.97
CA GLN A 41 10.47 -5.57 -13.53
C GLN A 41 9.57 -4.33 -13.33
N ILE A 42 8.27 -4.46 -13.62
CA ILE A 42 7.28 -3.39 -13.42
C ILE A 42 7.28 -2.93 -11.96
N GLU A 43 7.27 -3.84 -11.00
CA GLU A 43 7.31 -3.51 -9.58
C GLU A 43 8.63 -2.85 -9.17
N CYS A 44 9.78 -3.34 -9.65
CA CYS A 44 11.08 -2.72 -9.39
C CYS A 44 11.14 -1.28 -9.91
N VAL A 45 10.68 -1.02 -11.13
CA VAL A 45 10.63 0.34 -11.71
C VAL A 45 9.72 1.24 -10.86
N SER A 46 8.56 0.74 -10.44
CA SER A 46 7.62 1.48 -9.59
C SER A 46 8.26 1.88 -8.26
N LEU A 47 8.94 0.96 -7.58
CA LEU A 47 9.60 1.21 -6.30
C LEU A 47 10.72 2.26 -6.41
N ILE A 48 11.57 2.15 -7.43
CA ILE A 48 12.64 3.12 -7.67
C ILE A 48 12.05 4.51 -7.89
N LEU A 49 10.97 4.61 -8.69
CA LEU A 49 10.28 5.87 -8.94
C LEU A 49 9.60 6.43 -7.70
N CYS A 50 8.96 5.60 -6.86
CA CYS A 50 8.37 6.05 -5.61
C CYS A 50 9.41 6.73 -4.73
N VAL A 51 10.54 6.08 -4.50
CA VAL A 51 11.63 6.64 -3.69
C VAL A 51 12.21 7.92 -4.30
N ALA A 52 12.46 7.93 -5.62
CA ALA A 52 13.03 9.08 -6.30
C ALA A 52 12.11 10.30 -6.32
N LEU A 53 10.79 10.09 -6.36
CA LEU A 53 9.79 11.15 -6.48
C LEU A 53 9.28 11.66 -5.12
N GLU A 54 9.53 10.98 -4.01
CA GLU A 54 9.04 11.36 -2.70
C GLU A 54 9.51 12.77 -2.29
N MET A 55 10.80 13.07 -2.48
CA MET A 55 11.36 14.38 -2.20
C MET A 55 10.87 15.48 -3.19
N PRO A 56 10.90 15.28 -4.53
CA PRO A 56 10.32 16.25 -5.46
C PRO A 56 8.88 16.61 -5.15
N TRP A 57 8.04 15.64 -4.80
CA TRP A 57 6.65 15.90 -4.43
C TRP A 57 6.50 16.67 -3.12
N GLY A 58 7.36 16.45 -2.13
CA GLY A 58 7.41 17.27 -0.92
C GLY A 58 7.64 18.74 -1.24
N ILE A 59 8.63 19.05 -2.12
CA ILE A 59 8.92 20.42 -2.57
C ILE A 59 7.74 21.03 -3.35
N VAL A 60 7.11 20.23 -4.21
CA VAL A 60 5.91 20.67 -4.95
C VAL A 60 4.78 20.99 -3.99
N ALA A 61 4.50 20.11 -3.00
CA ALA A 61 3.46 20.30 -2.01
C ALA A 61 3.64 21.60 -1.19
N ASP A 62 4.88 21.89 -0.81
CA ASP A 62 5.22 23.13 -0.09
C ASP A 62 5.01 24.41 -0.93
N ARG A 63 5.17 24.31 -2.26
CA ARG A 63 5.03 25.44 -3.18
C ARG A 63 3.61 25.72 -3.63
N ILE A 64 2.88 24.67 -4.03
CA ILE A 64 1.53 24.83 -4.62
C ILE A 64 0.40 24.63 -3.60
N GLY A 65 0.72 24.10 -2.41
CA GLY A 65 -0.21 23.80 -1.32
C GLY A 65 -0.69 22.34 -1.32
N TYR A 66 -1.08 21.88 -0.15
CA TYR A 66 -1.45 20.47 0.07
C TYR A 66 -2.72 20.06 -0.68
N LYS A 67 -3.73 20.92 -0.72
CA LYS A 67 -4.97 20.64 -1.47
C LYS A 67 -4.69 20.39 -2.96
N LYS A 68 -3.93 21.28 -3.60
CA LYS A 68 -3.64 21.18 -5.04
C LYS A 68 -2.82 19.95 -5.34
N THR A 69 -1.81 19.67 -4.51
CA THR A 69 -0.97 18.47 -4.64
C THR A 69 -1.80 17.21 -4.52
N MET A 70 -2.68 17.12 -3.51
CA MET A 70 -3.60 15.99 -3.34
C MET A 70 -4.51 15.81 -4.55
N ALA A 71 -5.11 16.88 -5.08
CA ALA A 71 -5.99 16.81 -6.23
C ALA A 71 -5.27 16.35 -7.50
N ILE A 72 -4.07 16.87 -7.77
CA ILE A 72 -3.25 16.44 -8.93
C ILE A 72 -2.88 14.96 -8.77
N SER A 73 -2.40 14.54 -7.62
CA SER A 73 -2.01 13.15 -7.36
C SER A 73 -3.19 12.19 -7.45
N CYS A 74 -4.36 12.54 -6.91
CA CYS A 74 -5.58 11.75 -7.07
C CYS A 74 -6.04 11.69 -8.54
N GLY A 75 -5.88 12.75 -9.31
CA GLY A 75 -6.17 12.77 -10.75
C GLY A 75 -5.26 11.80 -11.52
N ILE A 76 -3.95 11.82 -11.26
CA ILE A 76 -2.99 10.88 -11.87
C ILE A 76 -3.32 9.45 -11.44
N TYR A 77 -3.70 9.24 -10.17
CA TYR A 77 -4.10 7.94 -9.67
C TYR A 77 -5.33 7.41 -10.40
N PHE A 78 -6.36 8.22 -10.55
CA PHE A 78 -7.57 7.87 -11.30
C PHE A 78 -7.22 7.48 -12.75
N LEU A 79 -6.43 8.28 -13.44
CA LEU A 79 -5.97 7.99 -14.82
C LEU A 79 -5.17 6.68 -14.88
N SER A 80 -4.32 6.39 -13.89
CA SER A 80 -3.60 5.13 -13.83
C SER A 80 -4.54 3.92 -13.75
N LYS A 81 -5.70 4.06 -13.06
CA LYS A 81 -6.70 2.98 -12.99
C LYS A 81 -7.45 2.78 -14.31
N ILE A 82 -7.67 3.83 -15.07
CA ILE A 82 -8.19 3.72 -16.46
C ILE A 82 -7.20 2.96 -17.34
N VAL A 83 -5.90 3.32 -17.26
CA VAL A 83 -4.85 2.61 -18.00
C VAL A 83 -4.80 1.14 -17.60
N PHE A 84 -4.84 0.82 -16.30
CA PHE A 84 -4.89 -0.57 -15.82
C PHE A 84 -6.09 -1.34 -16.36
N TRP A 85 -7.26 -0.73 -16.33
CA TRP A 85 -8.51 -1.36 -16.82
C TRP A 85 -8.45 -1.70 -18.30
N GLN A 86 -7.84 -0.83 -19.11
CA GLN A 86 -7.68 -1.01 -20.55
C GLN A 86 -6.40 -1.77 -20.92
N ALA A 87 -5.51 -2.02 -19.95
CA ALA A 87 -4.19 -2.57 -20.21
C ALA A 87 -4.25 -3.94 -20.89
N ASP A 88 -3.41 -4.06 -21.93
CA ASP A 88 -3.16 -5.29 -22.65
C ASP A 88 -1.65 -5.37 -22.94
N GLY A 89 -0.98 -6.32 -22.26
CA GLY A 89 0.46 -6.52 -22.37
C GLY A 89 1.33 -5.61 -21.51
N TYR A 90 2.64 -5.90 -21.54
CA TYR A 90 3.69 -5.34 -20.67
C TYR A 90 3.72 -3.81 -20.64
N GLY A 91 3.74 -3.16 -21.82
CA GLY A 91 3.93 -1.71 -21.91
C GLY A 91 2.83 -0.90 -21.21
N MET A 92 1.57 -1.32 -21.34
CA MET A 92 0.45 -0.65 -20.68
C MET A 92 0.49 -0.81 -19.15
N PHE A 93 0.83 -2.01 -18.65
CA PHE A 93 0.99 -2.21 -17.20
C PHE A 93 2.21 -1.49 -16.64
N LEU A 94 3.30 -1.35 -17.41
CA LEU A 94 4.44 -0.54 -17.01
C LEU A 94 4.04 0.95 -16.93
N LEU A 95 3.31 1.47 -17.93
CA LEU A 95 2.80 2.84 -17.91
C LEU A 95 1.90 3.09 -16.70
N GLU A 96 0.95 2.17 -16.43
CA GLU A 96 0.11 2.25 -15.23
C GLU A 96 0.94 2.35 -13.96
N ARG A 97 1.97 1.51 -13.82
CA ARG A 97 2.81 1.48 -12.63
C ARG A 97 3.67 2.72 -12.47
N VAL A 98 4.18 3.28 -13.56
CA VAL A 98 4.87 4.57 -13.54
C VAL A 98 3.92 5.68 -13.08
N MET A 99 2.72 5.77 -13.65
CA MET A 99 1.70 6.74 -13.22
C MET A 99 1.30 6.54 -11.75
N LEU A 100 1.15 5.29 -11.33
CA LEU A 100 0.85 4.94 -9.94
C LEU A 100 1.95 5.39 -8.99
N ALA A 101 3.21 5.16 -9.33
CA ALA A 101 4.36 5.60 -8.53
C ALA A 101 4.37 7.13 -8.36
N VAL A 102 4.11 7.87 -9.45
CA VAL A 102 3.98 9.35 -9.42
C VAL A 102 2.84 9.77 -8.50
N ALA A 103 1.67 9.13 -8.59
CA ALA A 103 0.50 9.47 -7.78
C ALA A 103 0.72 9.17 -6.29
N VAL A 104 1.23 7.97 -5.97
CA VAL A 104 1.43 7.52 -4.59
C VAL A 104 2.48 8.39 -3.89
N SER A 105 3.60 8.70 -4.55
CA SER A 105 4.62 9.60 -4.01
C SER A 105 4.05 11.01 -3.73
N GLY A 106 3.12 11.49 -4.57
CA GLY A 106 2.49 12.79 -4.39
C GLY A 106 1.41 12.81 -3.29
N ILE A 107 0.80 11.67 -2.98
CA ILE A 107 -0.14 11.54 -1.86
C ILE A 107 0.64 11.37 -0.55
N SER A 108 1.75 10.62 -0.58
CA SER A 108 2.59 10.33 0.59
C SER A 108 3.04 11.62 1.29
N GLY A 109 2.79 11.71 2.58
CA GLY A 109 3.10 12.88 3.40
C GLY A 109 2.10 14.04 3.29
N VAL A 110 1.45 14.23 2.15
CA VAL A 110 0.39 15.25 1.96
C VAL A 110 -0.88 14.85 2.73
N ASP A 111 -1.27 13.57 2.65
CA ASP A 111 -2.39 13.01 3.41
C ASP A 111 -2.17 13.15 4.92
N VAL A 112 -0.98 12.78 5.40
CA VAL A 112 -0.57 12.95 6.80
C VAL A 112 -0.65 14.42 7.21
N SER A 113 -0.13 15.33 6.38
CA SER A 113 -0.12 16.77 6.64
C SER A 113 -1.54 17.35 6.73
N ILE A 114 -2.42 17.03 5.77
CA ILE A 114 -3.82 17.47 5.77
C ILE A 114 -4.54 16.97 7.02
N LEU A 115 -4.39 15.69 7.36
CA LEU A 115 -5.02 15.09 8.55
C LEU A 115 -4.51 15.73 9.83
N TYR A 116 -3.19 15.85 9.99
CA TYR A 116 -2.57 16.43 11.18
C TYR A 116 -2.99 17.89 11.40
N LEU A 117 -2.88 18.73 10.36
CA LEU A 117 -3.25 20.14 10.43
C LEU A 117 -4.76 20.35 10.61
N SER A 118 -5.58 19.38 10.19
CA SER A 118 -7.04 19.44 10.36
C SER A 118 -7.52 18.89 11.70
N SER A 119 -6.83 17.92 12.31
CA SER A 119 -7.24 17.30 13.58
C SER A 119 -6.64 17.95 14.81
N GLY A 120 -5.47 18.60 14.64
CA GLY A 120 -4.65 19.11 15.75
C GLY A 120 -3.91 17.97 16.47
N LYS A 121 -2.89 18.35 17.26
CA LYS A 121 -1.96 17.40 17.90
C LYS A 121 -2.67 16.40 18.83
N GLU A 122 -3.67 16.85 19.59
CA GLU A 122 -4.36 16.02 20.59
C GLU A 122 -5.20 14.88 19.97
N HIS A 123 -5.74 15.10 18.77
CA HIS A 123 -6.62 14.13 18.12
C HIS A 123 -5.95 13.38 16.95
N ALA A 124 -4.71 13.71 16.63
CA ALA A 124 -4.00 13.17 15.47
C ALA A 124 -3.94 11.64 15.47
N GLN A 125 -3.54 11.02 16.59
CA GLN A 125 -3.43 9.55 16.68
C GLN A 125 -4.76 8.84 16.39
N ARG A 126 -5.87 9.34 16.96
CA ARG A 126 -7.20 8.79 16.71
C ARG A 126 -7.62 8.97 15.25
N THR A 127 -7.36 10.14 14.68
CA THR A 127 -7.69 10.47 13.29
C THR A 127 -6.93 9.57 12.31
N PHE A 128 -5.65 9.35 12.53
CA PHE A 128 -4.85 8.41 11.73
C PHE A 128 -5.33 6.96 11.89
N GLY A 129 -5.68 6.55 13.12
CA GLY A 129 -6.23 5.22 13.37
C GLY A 129 -7.52 4.97 12.58
N ILE A 130 -8.45 5.92 12.58
CA ILE A 130 -9.70 5.83 11.81
C ILE A 130 -9.41 5.82 10.30
N TYR A 131 -8.53 6.71 9.82
CA TYR A 131 -8.12 6.79 8.41
C TYR A 131 -7.60 5.44 7.89
N ASN A 132 -6.65 4.83 8.61
CA ASN A 132 -6.10 3.53 8.25
C ASN A 132 -7.15 2.40 8.32
N SER A 133 -8.02 2.41 9.35
CA SER A 133 -9.09 1.43 9.48
C SER A 133 -10.09 1.51 8.33
N LEU A 134 -10.41 2.71 7.85
CA LEU A 134 -11.29 2.91 6.71
C LEU A 134 -10.66 2.42 5.40
N THR A 135 -9.35 2.61 5.20
CA THR A 135 -8.63 2.01 4.06
C THR A 135 -8.78 0.49 4.06
N ILE A 136 -8.51 -0.15 5.21
CA ILE A 136 -8.63 -1.61 5.34
C ILE A 136 -10.07 -2.07 5.12
N THR A 137 -11.05 -1.34 5.65
CA THR A 137 -12.47 -1.62 5.44
C THR A 137 -12.84 -1.54 3.96
N GLY A 138 -12.32 -0.55 3.24
CA GLY A 138 -12.47 -0.42 1.79
C GLY A 138 -11.90 -1.63 1.03
N VAL A 139 -10.69 -2.07 1.39
CA VAL A 139 -10.07 -3.29 0.81
C VAL A 139 -10.93 -4.52 1.07
N MET A 140 -11.42 -4.70 2.29
CA MET A 140 -12.27 -5.85 2.64
C MET A 140 -13.61 -5.81 1.90
N ALA A 141 -14.24 -4.64 1.80
CA ALA A 141 -15.49 -4.47 1.06
C ALA A 141 -15.30 -4.81 -0.44
N ALA A 142 -14.22 -4.30 -1.06
CA ALA A 142 -13.89 -4.59 -2.45
C ALA A 142 -13.63 -6.10 -2.68
N ALA A 143 -12.87 -6.74 -1.78
CA ALA A 143 -12.61 -8.18 -1.85
C ALA A 143 -13.88 -9.00 -1.65
N GLY A 144 -14.81 -8.57 -0.77
CA GLY A 144 -16.12 -9.17 -0.58
C GLY A 144 -16.97 -9.09 -1.84
N VAL A 145 -17.08 -7.91 -2.45
CA VAL A 145 -17.80 -7.70 -3.72
C VAL A 145 -17.19 -8.55 -4.84
N TYR A 146 -15.83 -8.58 -4.92
CA TYR A 146 -15.15 -9.43 -5.89
C TYR A 146 -15.53 -10.91 -5.72
N THR A 147 -15.45 -11.41 -4.49
CA THR A 147 -15.70 -12.83 -4.17
C THR A 147 -17.15 -13.25 -4.45
N LEU A 148 -18.10 -12.39 -4.09
CA LEU A 148 -19.53 -12.72 -4.17
C LEU A 148 -20.14 -12.45 -5.56
N LEU A 149 -19.74 -11.35 -6.21
CA LEU A 149 -20.44 -10.81 -7.38
C LEU A 149 -19.62 -10.88 -8.68
N ILE A 150 -18.29 -10.70 -8.62
CA ILE A 150 -17.47 -10.52 -9.82
C ILE A 150 -16.89 -11.85 -10.31
N GLY A 151 -16.26 -12.62 -9.37
CA GLY A 151 -15.66 -13.92 -9.68
C GLY A 151 -14.53 -13.84 -10.72
N SER A 152 -14.77 -14.34 -11.94
CA SER A 152 -13.75 -14.40 -13.00
C SER A 152 -13.75 -13.21 -13.97
N ASN A 153 -14.64 -12.24 -13.80
CA ASN A 153 -14.72 -11.09 -14.70
C ASN A 153 -13.70 -10.01 -14.30
N TYR A 154 -12.46 -10.16 -14.76
CA TYR A 154 -11.35 -9.24 -14.45
C TYR A 154 -11.61 -7.80 -14.91
N ARG A 155 -12.24 -7.63 -16.09
CA ARG A 155 -12.55 -6.30 -16.64
C ARG A 155 -13.57 -5.54 -15.78
N LEU A 156 -14.57 -6.24 -15.23
CA LEU A 156 -15.52 -5.63 -14.30
C LEU A 156 -14.84 -5.17 -13.00
N ALA A 157 -13.92 -5.98 -12.45
CA ALA A 157 -13.13 -5.59 -11.28
C ALA A 157 -12.29 -4.34 -11.55
N GLY A 158 -11.68 -4.24 -12.73
CA GLY A 158 -10.96 -3.05 -13.17
C GLY A 158 -11.86 -1.82 -13.24
N LEU A 159 -13.04 -1.93 -13.89
CA LEU A 159 -14.00 -0.84 -14.05
C LEU A 159 -14.51 -0.30 -12.69
N LEU A 160 -14.88 -1.20 -11.77
CA LEU A 160 -15.33 -0.79 -10.43
C LEU A 160 -14.23 -0.05 -9.65
N THR A 161 -12.98 -0.45 -9.84
CA THR A 161 -11.83 0.30 -9.28
C THR A 161 -11.71 1.68 -9.91
N VAL A 162 -11.87 1.81 -11.24
CA VAL A 162 -11.88 3.12 -11.93
C VAL A 162 -12.95 4.04 -11.35
N ILE A 163 -14.18 3.51 -11.15
CA ILE A 163 -15.29 4.29 -10.57
C ILE A 163 -14.94 4.78 -9.16
N SER A 164 -14.43 3.89 -8.29
CA SER A 164 -14.05 4.25 -6.92
C SER A 164 -13.00 5.37 -6.89
N TYR A 165 -11.96 5.25 -7.71
CA TYR A 165 -10.89 6.24 -7.78
C TYR A 165 -11.33 7.54 -8.46
N GLY A 166 -12.26 7.48 -9.41
CA GLY A 166 -12.89 8.67 -10.00
C GLY A 166 -13.69 9.47 -8.97
N VAL A 167 -14.47 8.78 -8.13
CA VAL A 167 -15.20 9.42 -7.03
C VAL A 167 -14.21 10.02 -6.01
N ALA A 168 -13.13 9.30 -5.65
CA ALA A 168 -12.10 9.81 -4.76
C ALA A 168 -11.42 11.07 -5.34
N PHE A 169 -11.14 11.11 -6.64
CA PHE A 169 -10.61 12.30 -7.31
C PHE A 169 -11.58 13.49 -7.20
N ILE A 170 -12.87 13.31 -7.49
CA ILE A 170 -13.89 14.37 -7.34
C ILE A 170 -13.93 14.90 -5.91
N ILE A 171 -13.88 13.99 -4.91
CA ILE A 171 -13.87 14.37 -3.50
C ILE A 171 -12.60 15.16 -3.15
N SER A 172 -11.44 14.83 -3.73
CA SER A 172 -10.19 15.56 -3.49
C SER A 172 -10.28 17.03 -3.90
N LEU A 173 -11.06 17.36 -4.93
CA LEU A 173 -11.29 18.74 -5.38
C LEU A 173 -12.08 19.58 -4.35
N LEU A 174 -12.90 18.90 -3.52
CA LEU A 174 -13.72 19.53 -2.47
C LEU A 174 -12.96 19.84 -1.18
N LEU A 175 -11.70 19.38 -1.05
CA LEU A 175 -10.85 19.69 0.09
C LEU A 175 -10.65 21.21 0.22
N CYS A 176 -10.45 21.65 1.45
CA CYS A 176 -10.07 23.02 1.75
C CYS A 176 -8.56 23.09 1.98
N GLU A 177 -7.91 24.13 1.51
CA GLU A 177 -6.48 24.34 1.76
C GLU A 177 -6.23 24.47 3.27
N VAL A 178 -5.19 23.81 3.75
CA VAL A 178 -4.73 23.91 5.13
C VAL A 178 -3.51 24.82 5.16
N LYS A 179 -3.58 25.88 5.96
CA LYS A 179 -2.47 26.81 6.09
C LYS A 179 -1.33 26.15 6.84
N GLN A 180 -0.24 25.98 6.18
CA GLN A 180 1.04 25.67 6.79
C GLN A 180 1.53 26.92 7.52
N GLY A 181 1.90 26.81 8.78
CA GLY A 181 2.72 27.86 9.42
C GLY A 181 3.99 28.03 8.57
N MET A 182 4.19 29.23 8.03
CA MET A 182 5.27 29.53 7.09
C MET A 182 6.64 29.33 7.79
N GLN A 183 7.14 28.09 7.86
CA GLN A 183 8.55 27.84 8.02
C GLN A 183 9.15 27.94 6.61
N ARG A 184 9.74 29.11 6.32
CA ARG A 184 10.58 29.29 5.14
C ARG A 184 11.81 28.40 5.27
N HIS A 185 11.71 27.18 4.78
CA HIS A 185 12.89 26.34 4.59
C HIS A 185 13.65 26.85 3.36
N THR A 186 14.57 27.76 3.58
CA THR A 186 15.40 28.38 2.54
C THR A 186 16.39 27.42 1.88
N ASN A 187 16.56 26.18 2.40
CA ASN A 187 17.56 25.23 1.89
C ASN A 187 17.19 23.74 2.09
N GLN A 188 15.95 23.35 1.79
CA GLN A 188 15.47 21.96 1.94
C GLN A 188 16.40 20.92 1.27
N LEU A 189 16.89 21.19 0.06
CA LEU A 189 17.84 20.33 -0.64
C LEU A 189 19.17 20.14 0.11
N ARG A 190 19.66 21.21 0.73
CA ARG A 190 20.94 21.17 1.50
C ARG A 190 20.77 20.42 2.81
N GLU A 191 19.64 20.62 3.48
CA GLU A 191 19.31 19.88 4.72
C GLU A 191 19.11 18.39 4.40
N PHE A 192 18.38 18.04 3.35
CA PHE A 192 18.24 16.66 2.92
C PHE A 192 19.59 16.03 2.57
N ALA A 193 20.43 16.71 1.80
CA ALA A 193 21.78 16.22 1.47
C ALA A 193 22.64 16.03 2.72
N ALA A 194 22.49 16.87 3.74
CA ALA A 194 23.18 16.72 5.02
C ALA A 194 22.68 15.51 5.80
N ILE A 195 21.36 15.31 5.89
CA ILE A 195 20.73 14.15 6.53
C ILE A 195 21.16 12.87 5.81
N LEU A 196 21.06 12.83 4.47
CA LEU A 196 21.47 11.69 3.66
C LEU A 196 22.96 11.34 3.87
N ARG A 197 23.84 12.35 3.91
CA ARG A 197 25.26 12.15 4.18
C ARG A 197 25.50 11.60 5.59
N ALA A 198 24.80 12.12 6.60
CA ALA A 198 24.88 11.62 7.97
C ALA A 198 24.40 10.16 8.07
N LEU A 199 23.32 9.81 7.37
CA LEU A 199 22.76 8.47 7.28
C LEU A 199 23.74 7.49 6.62
N LEU A 200 24.28 7.85 5.45
CA LEU A 200 25.27 7.05 4.73
C LEU A 200 26.57 6.86 5.51
N ARG A 201 26.92 7.79 6.39
CA ARG A 201 28.10 7.70 7.26
C ARG A 201 27.89 6.76 8.44
N ASN A 202 26.64 6.54 8.86
CA ASN A 202 26.30 5.64 9.97
C ASN A 202 25.96 4.24 9.44
N ARG A 203 27.00 3.38 9.31
CA ARG A 203 26.86 2.02 8.78
C ARG A 203 25.82 1.17 9.54
N ARG A 204 25.68 1.33 10.86
CA ARG A 204 24.69 0.57 11.65
C ARG A 204 23.26 0.97 11.29
N LEU A 205 23.00 2.27 11.20
CA LEU A 205 21.69 2.78 10.82
C LEU A 205 21.34 2.40 9.38
N LEU A 206 22.29 2.50 8.47
CA LEU A 206 22.12 2.09 7.08
C LEU A 206 21.78 0.59 6.96
N LEU A 207 22.51 -0.29 7.67
CA LEU A 207 22.22 -1.72 7.69
C LEU A 207 20.84 -2.03 8.23
N ILE A 208 20.41 -1.35 9.31
CA ILE A 208 19.05 -1.52 9.86
C ILE A 208 17.99 -1.10 8.83
N LEU A 209 18.15 0.06 8.20
CA LEU A 209 17.21 0.56 7.20
C LEU A 209 17.13 -0.36 5.98
N VAL A 210 18.27 -0.83 5.48
CA VAL A 210 18.31 -1.79 4.36
C VAL A 210 17.65 -3.11 4.76
N ALA A 211 17.94 -3.64 5.96
CA ALA A 211 17.33 -4.88 6.43
C ALA A 211 15.81 -4.76 6.57
N VAL A 212 15.31 -3.66 7.15
CA VAL A 212 13.87 -3.39 7.28
C VAL A 212 13.23 -3.22 5.91
N GLY A 213 13.87 -2.49 4.99
CA GLY A 213 13.39 -2.32 3.62
C GLY A 213 13.29 -3.65 2.87
N LEU A 214 14.35 -4.48 2.92
CA LEU A 214 14.34 -5.81 2.30
C LEU A 214 13.27 -6.73 2.88
N LEU A 215 13.07 -6.71 4.20
CA LEU A 215 12.02 -7.47 4.85
C LEU A 215 10.64 -7.01 4.37
N ASN A 216 10.39 -5.70 4.36
CA ASN A 216 9.11 -5.15 3.93
C ASN A 216 8.80 -5.54 2.48
N GLU A 217 9.77 -5.40 1.57
CA GLU A 217 9.61 -5.77 0.16
C GLU A 217 9.44 -7.28 -0.04
N THR A 218 10.17 -8.10 0.70
CA THR A 218 9.99 -9.57 0.67
C THR A 218 8.57 -9.95 1.10
N GLN A 219 8.07 -9.33 2.17
CA GLN A 219 6.70 -9.52 2.61
C GLN A 219 5.70 -9.10 1.53
N GLN A 220 5.87 -7.92 0.97
CA GLN A 220 5.00 -7.38 -0.08
C GLN A 220 4.95 -8.34 -1.29
N MET A 221 6.10 -8.79 -1.77
CA MET A 221 6.20 -9.73 -2.89
C MET A 221 5.48 -11.05 -2.60
N ILE A 222 5.67 -11.62 -1.41
CA ILE A 222 5.04 -12.90 -1.06
C ILE A 222 3.54 -12.74 -0.82
N THR A 223 3.13 -11.76 0.01
CA THR A 223 1.74 -11.68 0.48
C THR A 223 0.80 -10.93 -0.45
N VAL A 224 1.31 -10.17 -1.41
CA VAL A 224 0.49 -9.40 -2.37
C VAL A 224 0.56 -9.99 -3.78
N PHE A 225 1.76 -10.38 -4.25
CA PHE A 225 1.94 -10.80 -5.63
C PHE A 225 2.05 -12.31 -5.82
N LEU A 226 2.92 -12.99 -5.07
CA LEU A 226 3.19 -14.40 -5.29
C LEU A 226 2.15 -15.33 -4.65
N ASN A 227 1.46 -14.89 -3.61
CA ASN A 227 0.40 -15.66 -2.95
C ASN A 227 -0.69 -16.12 -3.94
N GLN A 228 -1.07 -15.27 -4.88
CA GLN A 228 -2.09 -15.57 -5.88
C GLN A 228 -1.70 -16.76 -6.75
N LEU A 229 -0.42 -16.84 -7.11
CA LEU A 229 0.12 -17.97 -7.90
C LEU A 229 0.18 -19.25 -7.09
N GLN A 230 0.55 -19.15 -5.82
CA GLN A 230 0.57 -20.30 -4.90
C GLN A 230 -0.84 -20.86 -4.70
N TYR A 231 -1.84 -19.99 -4.59
CA TYR A 231 -3.24 -20.42 -4.46
C TYR A 231 -3.74 -21.14 -5.73
N VAL A 232 -3.40 -20.62 -6.91
CA VAL A 232 -3.71 -21.28 -8.17
C VAL A 232 -2.98 -22.64 -8.29
N ARG A 233 -1.69 -22.71 -7.91
CA ARG A 233 -0.93 -23.96 -7.86
C ARG A 233 -1.56 -24.98 -6.92
N ALA A 234 -2.16 -24.52 -5.82
CA ALA A 234 -2.88 -25.35 -4.85
C ALA A 234 -4.33 -25.69 -5.28
N GLY A 235 -4.73 -25.37 -6.52
CA GLY A 235 -6.03 -25.70 -7.08
C GLY A 235 -7.18 -24.80 -6.62
N MET A 236 -6.90 -23.62 -6.04
CA MET A 236 -7.93 -22.72 -5.56
C MET A 236 -8.55 -21.90 -6.69
N GLY A 237 -9.87 -21.87 -6.74
CA GLY A 237 -10.60 -21.01 -7.69
C GLY A 237 -10.65 -19.53 -7.27
N PRO A 238 -11.04 -18.62 -8.20
CA PRO A 238 -11.05 -17.16 -7.97
C PRO A 238 -11.83 -16.72 -6.72
N LYS A 239 -12.98 -17.34 -6.44
CA LYS A 239 -13.78 -17.03 -5.25
C LYS A 239 -13.05 -17.39 -3.95
N ALA A 240 -12.38 -18.54 -3.90
CA ALA A 240 -11.60 -18.95 -2.74
C ALA A 240 -10.40 -18.03 -2.52
N ILE A 241 -9.72 -17.59 -3.58
CA ILE A 241 -8.62 -16.61 -3.52
C ILE A 241 -9.12 -15.28 -2.94
N GLY A 242 -10.28 -14.79 -3.36
CA GLY A 242 -10.87 -13.58 -2.80
C GLY A 242 -11.21 -13.70 -1.31
N ALA A 243 -11.78 -14.85 -0.87
CA ALA A 243 -12.08 -15.12 0.53
C ALA A 243 -10.80 -15.17 1.39
N VAL A 244 -9.74 -15.82 0.90
CA VAL A 244 -8.44 -15.85 1.58
C VAL A 244 -7.82 -14.46 1.64
N TYR A 245 -7.93 -13.67 0.58
CA TYR A 245 -7.45 -12.29 0.56
C TYR A 245 -8.12 -11.44 1.66
N MET A 246 -9.45 -11.59 1.86
CA MET A 246 -10.16 -10.94 2.97
C MET A 246 -9.59 -11.36 4.33
N LEU A 247 -9.37 -12.67 4.53
CA LEU A 247 -8.84 -13.22 5.79
C LEU A 247 -7.44 -12.68 6.08
N VAL A 248 -6.56 -12.68 5.08
CA VAL A 248 -5.18 -12.15 5.18
C VAL A 248 -5.19 -10.63 5.44
N THR A 249 -6.11 -9.89 4.82
CA THR A 249 -6.24 -8.45 5.06
C THR A 249 -6.74 -8.18 6.48
N ALA A 250 -7.76 -8.91 6.93
CA ALA A 250 -8.29 -8.81 8.29
C ALA A 250 -7.24 -9.14 9.36
N SER A 251 -6.36 -10.11 9.12
CA SER A 251 -5.27 -10.44 10.04
C SER A 251 -4.29 -9.30 10.27
N GLY A 252 -4.13 -8.40 9.30
CA GLY A 252 -3.32 -7.19 9.44
C GLY A 252 -3.83 -6.21 10.50
N LEU A 253 -5.13 -6.24 10.83
CA LEU A 253 -5.69 -5.43 11.92
C LEU A 253 -5.15 -5.84 13.30
N LEU A 254 -4.69 -7.09 13.44
CA LEU A 254 -4.11 -7.60 14.67
C LEU A 254 -2.75 -6.98 15.01
N GLY A 255 -2.10 -6.34 14.04
CA GLY A 255 -0.86 -5.57 14.26
C GLY A 255 -0.99 -4.47 15.33
N GLY A 256 -2.19 -3.92 15.51
CA GLY A 256 -2.46 -2.96 16.59
C GLY A 256 -2.28 -3.52 18.03
N PHE A 257 -2.22 -4.84 18.18
CA PHE A 257 -1.96 -5.49 19.46
C PHE A 257 -0.47 -5.76 19.73
N SER A 258 0.41 -5.44 18.77
CA SER A 258 1.86 -5.69 18.88
C SER A 258 2.49 -5.05 20.12
N ALA A 259 2.11 -3.81 20.45
CA ALA A 259 2.60 -3.09 21.62
C ALA A 259 2.35 -3.88 22.93
N LYS A 260 1.14 -4.44 23.10
CA LYS A 260 0.79 -5.22 24.31
C LYS A 260 1.55 -6.55 24.41
N LEU A 261 1.96 -7.11 23.26
CA LEU A 261 2.75 -8.36 23.22
C LEU A 261 4.23 -8.08 23.52
N THR A 262 4.73 -6.98 23.01
CA THR A 262 6.14 -6.55 23.18
C THR A 262 6.46 -6.20 24.64
N ASP A 263 5.47 -5.66 25.38
CA ASP A 263 5.60 -5.37 26.81
C ASP A 263 5.82 -6.63 27.67
N LYS A 264 5.34 -7.79 27.21
CA LYS A 264 5.43 -9.07 27.95
C LYS A 264 6.66 -9.90 27.61
N LEU A 265 7.30 -9.68 26.47
CA LEU A 265 8.42 -10.47 25.96
C LEU A 265 9.66 -9.60 25.79
N LYS A 266 10.85 -10.13 26.12
CA LYS A 266 12.10 -9.44 25.84
C LYS A 266 12.21 -9.18 24.32
N PRO A 267 12.45 -7.93 23.86
CA PRO A 267 12.43 -7.56 22.43
C PRO A 267 13.27 -8.46 21.53
N ARG A 268 14.44 -8.88 22.01
CA ARG A 268 15.36 -9.76 21.29
C ARG A 268 14.80 -11.18 21.06
N ARG A 269 14.08 -11.75 22.05
CA ARG A 269 13.44 -13.06 21.91
C ARG A 269 12.20 -13.01 21.04
N PHE A 270 11.42 -11.93 21.19
CA PHE A 270 10.24 -11.70 20.40
C PHE A 270 10.58 -11.55 18.91
N GLY A 271 11.55 -10.70 18.55
CA GLY A 271 12.04 -10.58 17.19
C GLY A 271 12.56 -11.90 16.61
N GLY A 272 13.35 -12.66 17.39
CA GLY A 272 13.83 -13.97 16.95
C GLY A 272 12.72 -14.96 16.62
N LEU A 273 11.65 -15.01 17.43
CA LEU A 273 10.47 -15.86 17.17
C LEU A 273 9.73 -15.44 15.90
N LEU A 274 9.58 -14.14 15.64
CA LEU A 274 8.94 -13.63 14.45
C LEU A 274 9.76 -13.96 13.18
N PHE A 275 11.08 -13.83 13.24
CA PHE A 275 11.97 -14.24 12.14
C PHE A 275 11.90 -15.74 11.86
N LEU A 276 11.87 -16.58 12.90
CA LEU A 276 11.68 -18.03 12.75
C LEU A 276 10.31 -18.35 12.13
N GLY A 277 9.24 -17.66 12.54
CA GLY A 277 7.92 -17.78 11.94
C GLY A 277 7.91 -17.42 10.45
N CYS A 278 8.59 -16.33 10.07
CA CYS A 278 8.76 -15.96 8.67
C CYS A 278 9.52 -17.01 7.87
N ALA A 279 10.65 -17.52 8.40
CA ALA A 279 11.44 -18.55 7.74
C ALA A 279 10.64 -19.85 7.57
N ALA A 280 9.91 -20.29 8.61
CA ALA A 280 9.05 -21.46 8.55
C ALA A 280 7.90 -21.30 7.53
N GLY A 281 7.27 -20.10 7.48
CA GLY A 281 6.24 -19.78 6.49
C GLY A 281 6.78 -19.84 5.06
N CYS A 282 7.94 -19.26 4.79
CA CYS A 282 8.59 -19.33 3.48
C CYS A 282 8.94 -20.77 3.09
N ALA A 283 9.51 -21.57 4.00
CA ALA A 283 9.84 -22.96 3.76
C ALA A 283 8.58 -23.80 3.48
N ALA A 284 7.51 -23.58 4.25
CA ALA A 284 6.23 -24.25 4.03
C ALA A 284 5.66 -23.94 2.64
N LEU A 285 5.70 -22.67 2.20
CA LEU A 285 5.24 -22.27 0.86
C LEU A 285 6.06 -22.87 -0.27
N ALA A 286 7.37 -23.00 -0.08
CA ALA A 286 8.26 -23.61 -1.08
C ALA A 286 7.98 -25.10 -1.29
N LEU A 287 7.65 -25.81 -0.21
CA LEU A 287 7.53 -27.27 -0.20
C LEU A 287 6.10 -27.77 -0.43
N THR A 288 5.07 -26.92 -0.23
CA THR A 288 3.68 -27.37 -0.27
C THR A 288 2.97 -27.06 -1.60
N GLY A 289 2.11 -28.00 -2.03
CA GLY A 289 1.05 -27.75 -3.02
C GLY A 289 -0.36 -27.77 -2.40
N ASN A 290 -0.46 -27.89 -1.06
CA ASN A 290 -1.75 -27.98 -0.36
C ASN A 290 -2.30 -26.58 -0.07
N ALA A 291 -3.61 -26.38 -0.36
CA ALA A 291 -4.28 -25.10 -0.18
C ALA A 291 -4.30 -24.64 1.29
N LEU A 292 -4.63 -25.53 2.23
CA LEU A 292 -4.73 -25.19 3.66
C LEU A 292 -3.36 -24.79 4.24
N VAL A 293 -2.32 -25.54 3.90
CA VAL A 293 -0.95 -25.23 4.34
C VAL A 293 -0.46 -23.91 3.74
N SER A 294 -0.76 -23.65 2.47
CA SER A 294 -0.44 -22.38 1.81
C SER A 294 -1.11 -21.18 2.48
N VAL A 295 -2.40 -21.28 2.80
CA VAL A 295 -3.14 -20.23 3.50
C VAL A 295 -2.58 -20.02 4.91
N ALA A 296 -2.33 -21.07 5.67
CA ALA A 296 -1.76 -20.99 7.02
C ALA A 296 -0.37 -20.34 7.00
N ALA A 297 0.49 -20.71 6.05
CA ALA A 297 1.82 -20.14 5.90
C ALA A 297 1.78 -18.64 5.57
N ILE A 298 0.89 -18.21 4.66
CA ILE A 298 0.73 -16.79 4.30
C ILE A 298 0.16 -15.99 5.46
N LEU A 299 -0.82 -16.53 6.21
CA LEU A 299 -1.32 -15.90 7.42
C LEU A 299 -0.23 -15.75 8.49
N THR A 300 0.60 -16.78 8.69
CA THR A 300 1.74 -16.73 9.62
C THR A 300 2.72 -15.63 9.21
N LEU A 301 3.10 -15.58 7.93
CA LEU A 301 3.94 -14.51 7.40
C LEU A 301 3.32 -13.13 7.65
N ARG A 302 2.05 -12.93 7.31
CA ARG A 302 1.36 -11.66 7.51
C ARG A 302 1.31 -11.23 8.96
N LEU A 303 1.00 -12.16 9.87
CA LEU A 303 0.98 -11.91 11.31
C LEU A 303 2.37 -11.59 11.86
N CYS A 304 3.40 -12.37 11.51
CA CYS A 304 4.76 -12.10 11.93
C CYS A 304 5.22 -10.70 11.50
N PHE A 305 4.92 -10.30 10.27
CA PHE A 305 5.25 -8.95 9.78
C PHE A 305 4.43 -7.83 10.43
N SER A 306 3.16 -8.07 10.73
CA SER A 306 2.32 -7.05 11.37
C SER A 306 2.68 -6.82 12.85
N LEU A 307 3.43 -7.76 13.45
CA LEU A 307 3.89 -7.70 14.83
C LEU A 307 5.36 -7.26 14.98
N LEU A 308 6.13 -7.23 13.89
CA LEU A 308 7.49 -6.67 13.81
C LEU A 308 7.46 -5.14 13.79
#